data_84333cf41ceffc58cf0888eaff9556b7
#
_entry.id   84333cf41ceffc58cf0888eaff9556b7
#
_cell.length_a   1.000
_cell.length_b   1.000
_cell.length_c   1.000
_cell.angle_alpha   90.00
_cell.angle_beta   90.00
_cell.angle_gamma   90.00
#
_symmetry.space_group_name_H-M   'P 1'
#
loop_
_entity.id
_entity.type
_entity.pdbx_description
1 polymer ?
#
loop_
_entity_poly.entity_id
_entity_poly.type
_entity_poly.pdbx_seq_one_letter_code
_entity_poly.pdbx_strand_id
1 'polypeptide(L)'
;MNRQLNSPHTTSVVYPLQASHVGHVMPFARLLERRGSGRLWLGQSLGVETHHVFAALAGAGVHIPFGSSVALSPLRHPYDAAVQARSVARLSGLPFVAGIGPGSKEFQSAVRPAPLARPVTAAREYVRTMRALIDGETVHQDTDEHSTHAVFPVMEAPPVEYGLGVLRPAMARAAGEVADVAITWLTPPPYIRDVLLPAMKEGAARAGRPVPRVATVVHAAVDRPGRDLTAVALAAARAHLGADHYTDMLRRAGVPAHPSDPESGARLLVESRTFVAGSPQEIADGLDRYREHGVDEVIVNVCGVLNAHGLGAAVTDLTQILAAVDGRRA
;
A
#
# COMPACT_ATOMS: atom_id res chain seq x y z
N MET A 1 -17.18 8.36 -16.93
CA MET A 1 -16.93 7.01 -16.36
C MET A 1 -16.04 7.03 -15.10
N ASN A 2 -15.97 8.18 -14.38
CA ASN A 2 -15.03 8.39 -13.23
C ASN A 2 -15.67 8.27 -11.83
N ARG A 3 -16.93 7.86 -11.69
CA ARG A 3 -17.61 7.82 -10.38
C ARG A 3 -17.27 6.60 -9.48
N GLN A 4 -16.71 5.52 -10.03
CA GLN A 4 -16.46 4.29 -9.27
C GLN A 4 -15.09 4.24 -8.55
N LEU A 5 -14.10 5.05 -8.96
CA LEU A 5 -12.76 5.05 -8.39
C LEU A 5 -12.67 5.73 -7.01
N ASN A 6 -13.62 6.61 -6.69
CA ASN A 6 -13.74 7.32 -5.40
C ASN A 6 -14.98 6.88 -4.61
N SER A 7 -15.56 5.72 -4.92
CA SER A 7 -16.64 5.16 -4.11
C SER A 7 -16.07 4.83 -2.73
N PRO A 8 -16.71 5.30 -1.62
CA PRO A 8 -16.34 4.86 -0.28
C PRO A 8 -16.42 3.32 -0.25
N HIS A 9 -15.40 2.70 0.37
CA HIS A 9 -15.30 1.24 0.56
C HIS A 9 -14.85 0.42 -0.67
N THR A 10 -13.91 0.92 -1.44
CA THR A 10 -13.30 0.17 -2.56
C THR A 10 -12.53 -1.08 -2.05
N THR A 11 -12.63 -2.19 -2.79
CA THR A 11 -11.76 -3.37 -2.60
C THR A 11 -10.82 -3.47 -3.78
N SER A 12 -9.53 -3.43 -3.48
CA SER A 12 -8.41 -3.49 -4.42
C SER A 12 -7.55 -4.74 -4.17
N VAL A 13 -6.54 -4.92 -4.99
CA VAL A 13 -5.62 -6.07 -4.89
C VAL A 13 -4.18 -5.57 -4.95
N VAL A 14 -3.31 -6.12 -4.11
CA VAL A 14 -1.87 -5.97 -4.29
C VAL A 14 -1.31 -7.22 -4.96
N TYR A 15 -0.41 -7.03 -5.93
CA TYR A 15 0.40 -8.14 -6.41
C TYR A 15 1.30 -8.62 -5.26
N PRO A 16 1.23 -9.91 -4.91
CA PRO A 16 1.67 -10.34 -3.57
C PRO A 16 3.19 -10.40 -3.37
N LEU A 17 3.98 -10.35 -4.44
CA LEU A 17 5.43 -10.47 -4.39
C LEU A 17 6.13 -9.24 -4.97
N GLN A 18 7.47 -9.24 -4.92
CA GLN A 18 8.26 -8.35 -5.76
C GLN A 18 8.17 -8.81 -7.21
N ALA A 19 7.80 -7.91 -8.11
CA ALA A 19 7.65 -8.26 -9.52
C ALA A 19 9.02 -8.57 -10.14
N SER A 20 9.19 -9.77 -10.68
CA SER A 20 10.37 -10.18 -11.44
C SER A 20 10.10 -10.27 -12.96
N HIS A 21 8.84 -10.33 -13.35
CA HIS A 21 8.38 -10.36 -14.73
C HIS A 21 6.94 -9.89 -14.83
N VAL A 22 6.59 -9.09 -15.85
CA VAL A 22 5.23 -8.55 -16.05
C VAL A 22 4.18 -9.66 -16.18
N GLY A 23 4.53 -10.78 -16.83
CA GLY A 23 3.66 -11.95 -16.98
C GLY A 23 3.16 -12.53 -15.65
N HIS A 24 3.90 -12.40 -14.56
CA HIS A 24 3.47 -12.87 -13.24
C HIS A 24 2.40 -11.94 -12.62
N VAL A 25 2.41 -10.67 -12.98
CA VAL A 25 1.44 -9.66 -12.50
C VAL A 25 0.15 -9.68 -13.32
N MET A 26 0.25 -10.05 -14.59
CA MET A 26 -0.85 -10.02 -15.57
C MET A 26 -2.13 -10.73 -15.10
N PRO A 27 -2.10 -11.93 -14.47
CA PRO A 27 -3.31 -12.60 -13.99
C PRO A 27 -4.13 -11.75 -13.00
N PHE A 28 -3.44 -11.03 -12.10
CA PHE A 28 -4.07 -10.15 -11.11
C PHE A 28 -4.67 -8.89 -11.79
N ALA A 29 -3.94 -8.31 -12.73
CA ALA A 29 -4.41 -7.17 -13.50
C ALA A 29 -5.68 -7.51 -14.30
N ARG A 30 -5.66 -8.63 -15.04
CA ARG A 30 -6.81 -9.10 -15.82
C ARG A 30 -8.02 -9.50 -14.96
N LEU A 31 -7.78 -9.98 -13.73
CA LEU A 31 -8.86 -10.27 -12.78
C LEU A 31 -9.60 -8.98 -12.40
N LEU A 32 -8.86 -7.93 -12.04
CA LEU A 32 -9.45 -6.61 -11.71
C LEU A 32 -10.12 -5.96 -12.92
N GLU A 33 -9.55 -6.08 -14.10
CA GLU A 33 -10.12 -5.54 -15.33
C GLU A 33 -11.48 -6.18 -15.64
N ARG A 34 -11.58 -7.52 -15.56
CA ARG A 34 -12.87 -8.22 -15.71
C ARG A 34 -13.89 -7.85 -14.63
N ARG A 35 -13.41 -7.58 -13.41
CA ARG A 35 -14.26 -7.13 -12.33
C ARG A 35 -14.81 -5.71 -12.55
N GLY A 36 -14.09 -4.88 -13.29
CA GLY A 36 -14.48 -3.49 -13.58
C GLY A 36 -14.38 -2.54 -12.38
N SER A 37 -13.74 -2.96 -11.29
CA SER A 37 -13.59 -2.13 -10.09
C SER A 37 -12.33 -2.49 -9.30
N GLY A 38 -11.82 -1.53 -8.51
CA GLY A 38 -10.61 -1.67 -7.71
C GLY A 38 -9.35 -1.23 -8.46
N ARG A 39 -8.24 -1.21 -7.75
CA ARG A 39 -6.92 -0.77 -8.17
C ARG A 39 -5.93 -1.93 -8.05
N LEU A 40 -4.96 -2.00 -8.94
CA LEU A 40 -3.81 -2.88 -8.75
C LEU A 40 -2.70 -2.11 -8.04
N TRP A 41 -2.30 -2.65 -6.89
CA TRP A 41 -1.19 -2.13 -6.10
C TRP A 41 0.05 -3.00 -6.26
N LEU A 42 1.24 -2.37 -6.27
CA LEU A 42 2.51 -3.05 -6.17
C LEU A 42 3.37 -2.39 -5.09
N GLY A 43 4.09 -3.19 -4.32
CA GLY A 43 5.19 -2.72 -3.47
C GLY A 43 6.44 -2.39 -4.29
N GLN A 44 7.45 -1.78 -3.67
CA GLN A 44 8.76 -1.65 -4.30
C GLN A 44 9.28 -3.03 -4.67
N SER A 45 9.65 -3.21 -5.92
CA SER A 45 10.40 -4.39 -6.37
C SER A 45 11.88 -4.01 -6.56
N LEU A 46 12.75 -4.93 -6.18
CA LEU A 46 14.20 -4.87 -6.41
C LEU A 46 14.62 -5.76 -7.58
N GLY A 47 13.67 -6.50 -8.16
CA GLY A 47 13.87 -7.28 -9.39
C GLY A 47 13.61 -6.43 -10.63
N VAL A 48 12.33 -6.13 -10.92
CA VAL A 48 11.92 -5.21 -11.98
C VAL A 48 11.28 -3.99 -11.35
N GLU A 49 11.70 -2.79 -11.75
CA GLU A 49 11.23 -1.54 -11.17
C GLU A 49 9.70 -1.41 -11.32
N THR A 50 9.04 -1.04 -10.22
CA THR A 50 7.59 -1.07 -10.07
C THR A 50 6.85 -0.20 -11.09
N HIS A 51 7.35 1.03 -11.35
CA HIS A 51 6.71 1.93 -12.32
C HIS A 51 6.86 1.42 -13.77
N HIS A 52 7.97 0.71 -14.07
CA HIS A 52 8.14 0.05 -15.36
C HIS A 52 7.16 -1.11 -15.53
N VAL A 53 6.83 -1.85 -14.46
CA VAL A 53 5.78 -2.87 -14.49
C VAL A 53 4.43 -2.26 -14.83
N PHE A 54 4.05 -1.15 -14.19
CA PHE A 54 2.81 -0.44 -14.49
C PHE A 54 2.76 0.05 -15.94
N ALA A 55 3.85 0.66 -16.43
CA ALA A 55 3.96 1.13 -17.81
C ALA A 55 3.82 -0.03 -18.82
N ALA A 56 4.44 -1.18 -18.52
CA ALA A 56 4.34 -2.37 -19.37
C ALA A 56 2.93 -2.97 -19.37
N LEU A 57 2.23 -3.00 -18.22
CA LEU A 57 0.84 -3.43 -18.15
C LEU A 57 -0.07 -2.50 -18.97
N ALA A 58 0.09 -1.18 -18.84
CA ALA A 58 -0.64 -0.21 -19.64
C ALA A 58 -0.37 -0.38 -21.13
N GLY A 59 0.90 -0.56 -21.54
CA GLY A 59 1.29 -0.84 -22.92
C GLY A 59 0.75 -2.17 -23.46
N ALA A 60 0.49 -3.15 -22.60
CA ALA A 60 -0.17 -4.41 -22.93
C ALA A 60 -1.72 -4.30 -22.97
N GLY A 61 -2.27 -3.08 -22.89
CA GLY A 61 -3.71 -2.80 -22.97
C GLY A 61 -4.48 -3.11 -21.69
N VAL A 62 -3.81 -3.14 -20.52
CA VAL A 62 -4.50 -3.23 -19.22
C VAL A 62 -5.04 -1.86 -18.86
N HIS A 63 -6.36 -1.74 -18.69
CA HIS A 63 -7.03 -0.47 -18.40
C HIS A 63 -7.66 -0.48 -16.99
N ILE A 64 -6.81 -0.44 -15.97
CA ILE A 64 -7.20 -0.33 -14.56
C ILE A 64 -6.32 0.72 -13.86
N PRO A 65 -6.80 1.36 -12.76
CA PRO A 65 -5.96 2.27 -12.00
C PRO A 65 -4.86 1.52 -11.25
N PHE A 66 -3.71 2.18 -11.06
CA PHE A 66 -2.55 1.64 -10.38
C PHE A 66 -2.22 2.43 -9.11
N GLY A 67 -1.50 1.79 -8.18
CA GLY A 67 -0.97 2.43 -6.98
C GLY A 67 0.28 1.72 -6.44
N SER A 68 1.24 2.48 -5.92
CA SER A 68 2.40 1.92 -5.22
C SER A 68 2.15 1.84 -3.70
N SER A 69 2.45 0.69 -3.09
CA SER A 69 2.28 0.44 -1.64
C SER A 69 3.52 -0.23 -1.01
N VAL A 70 4.62 0.45 -0.91
CA VAL A 70 4.99 1.82 -1.30
C VAL A 70 6.27 1.79 -2.13
N ALA A 71 6.52 2.82 -2.93
CA ALA A 71 7.83 3.05 -3.52
C ALA A 71 8.77 3.63 -2.45
N LEU A 72 10.04 3.18 -2.43
CA LEU A 72 11.00 3.56 -1.40
C LEU A 72 11.74 4.86 -1.77
N SER A 73 11.53 5.92 -0.97
CA SER A 73 12.13 7.23 -1.19
C SER A 73 13.66 7.22 -1.21
N PRO A 74 14.40 6.37 -0.45
CA PRO A 74 15.85 6.34 -0.52
C PRO A 74 16.45 5.93 -1.88
N LEU A 75 15.64 5.32 -2.76
CA LEU A 75 16.13 4.85 -4.07
C LEU A 75 16.16 5.93 -5.15
N ARG A 76 15.48 7.07 -4.96
CA ARG A 76 15.34 8.08 -6.01
C ARG A 76 15.11 9.48 -5.47
N HIS A 77 15.53 10.45 -6.24
CA HIS A 77 15.23 11.86 -5.96
C HIS A 77 13.71 12.13 -6.14
N PRO A 78 13.08 13.04 -5.35
CA PRO A 78 11.66 13.37 -5.50
C PRO A 78 11.28 13.90 -6.90
N TYR A 79 12.23 14.53 -7.60
CA TYR A 79 12.08 14.92 -9.00
C TYR A 79 11.81 13.71 -9.90
N ASP A 80 12.64 12.67 -9.80
CA ASP A 80 12.48 11.44 -10.58
C ASP A 80 11.19 10.71 -10.21
N ALA A 81 10.88 10.62 -8.91
CA ALA A 81 9.61 10.03 -8.44
C ALA A 81 8.37 10.75 -8.99
N ALA A 82 8.43 12.08 -9.08
CA ALA A 82 7.35 12.88 -9.67
C ALA A 82 7.21 12.61 -11.19
N VAL A 83 8.32 12.52 -11.92
CA VAL A 83 8.32 12.14 -13.35
C VAL A 83 7.70 10.76 -13.52
N GLN A 84 8.13 9.77 -12.74
CA GLN A 84 7.64 8.39 -12.82
C GLN A 84 6.13 8.31 -12.50
N ALA A 85 5.66 8.98 -11.45
CA ALA A 85 4.27 8.99 -11.07
C ALA A 85 3.37 9.60 -12.18
N ARG A 86 3.75 10.75 -12.72
CA ARG A 86 3.04 11.39 -13.83
C ARG A 86 3.10 10.53 -15.10
N SER A 87 4.21 9.86 -15.35
CA SER A 87 4.35 8.97 -16.51
C SER A 87 3.40 7.78 -16.43
N VAL A 88 3.27 7.13 -15.27
CA VAL A 88 2.32 6.03 -15.08
C VAL A 88 0.89 6.51 -15.30
N ALA A 89 0.49 7.65 -14.72
CA ALA A 89 -0.84 8.23 -14.93
C ALA A 89 -1.12 8.50 -16.42
N ARG A 90 -0.16 9.10 -17.14
CA ARG A 90 -0.31 9.37 -18.58
C ARG A 90 -0.39 8.12 -19.44
N LEU A 91 0.49 7.14 -19.19
CA LEU A 91 0.56 5.91 -19.98
C LEU A 91 -0.67 5.01 -19.77
N SER A 92 -1.21 4.97 -18.54
CA SER A 92 -2.43 4.23 -18.24
C SER A 92 -3.71 4.96 -18.64
N GLY A 93 -3.66 6.29 -18.80
CA GLY A 93 -4.83 7.15 -19.00
C GLY A 93 -5.75 7.25 -17.78
N LEU A 94 -5.29 6.83 -16.58
CA LEU A 94 -6.07 6.72 -15.35
C LEU A 94 -5.33 7.33 -14.15
N PRO A 95 -6.07 7.74 -13.09
CA PRO A 95 -5.44 8.22 -11.87
C PRO A 95 -4.46 7.20 -11.25
N PHE A 96 -3.33 7.70 -10.74
CA PHE A 96 -2.30 6.92 -10.09
C PHE A 96 -2.13 7.34 -8.63
N VAL A 97 -2.02 6.38 -7.69
CA VAL A 97 -1.60 6.67 -6.31
C VAL A 97 -0.10 6.44 -6.19
N ALA A 98 0.65 7.51 -6.05
CA ALA A 98 2.08 7.49 -5.77
C ALA A 98 2.32 7.31 -4.26
N GLY A 99 2.27 6.07 -3.79
CA GLY A 99 2.55 5.75 -2.39
C GLY A 99 4.06 5.70 -2.13
N ILE A 100 4.52 6.49 -1.17
CA ILE A 100 5.92 6.68 -0.79
C ILE A 100 6.16 6.18 0.63
N GLY A 101 7.33 5.60 0.88
CA GLY A 101 7.77 5.21 2.21
C GLY A 101 9.28 5.29 2.38
N PRO A 102 9.78 5.50 3.62
CA PRO A 102 11.22 5.63 3.85
C PRO A 102 11.97 4.28 3.82
N GLY A 103 11.27 3.16 3.80
CA GLY A 103 11.87 1.83 4.00
C GLY A 103 12.37 1.60 5.44
N SER A 104 12.90 0.41 5.70
CA SER A 104 13.50 0.09 7.00
C SER A 104 14.87 0.75 7.16
N LYS A 105 15.37 0.86 8.41
CA LYS A 105 16.70 1.40 8.68
C LYS A 105 17.80 0.56 8.04
N GLU A 106 17.64 -0.75 8.04
CA GLU A 106 18.57 -1.70 7.43
C GLU A 106 18.66 -1.46 5.91
N PHE A 107 17.50 -1.31 5.25
CA PHE A 107 17.45 -0.97 3.84
C PHE A 107 18.11 0.39 3.54
N GLN A 108 17.79 1.41 4.36
CA GLN A 108 18.39 2.73 4.21
C GLN A 108 19.91 2.68 4.34
N SER A 109 20.44 1.91 5.31
CA SER A 109 21.90 1.72 5.49
C SER A 109 22.56 1.00 4.32
N ALA A 110 21.81 0.17 3.60
CA ALA A 110 22.35 -0.55 2.44
C ALA A 110 22.46 0.32 1.18
N VAL A 111 21.63 1.36 1.05
CA VAL A 111 21.55 2.17 -0.18
C VAL A 111 21.97 3.64 0.01
N ARG A 112 22.29 4.05 1.25
CA ARG A 112 22.67 5.42 1.61
C ARG A 112 23.92 5.40 2.50
N PRO A 113 24.71 6.49 2.54
CA PRO A 113 25.82 6.62 3.47
C PRO A 113 25.42 6.53 4.95
N ALA A 114 24.19 6.96 5.28
CA ALA A 114 23.59 6.84 6.61
C ALA A 114 22.06 6.76 6.49
N PRO A 115 21.37 6.11 7.45
CA PRO A 115 19.92 6.17 7.53
C PRO A 115 19.42 7.60 7.72
N LEU A 116 18.15 7.83 7.31
CA LEU A 116 17.48 9.11 7.51
C LEU A 116 17.46 9.50 9.01
N ALA A 117 18.04 10.64 9.34
CA ALA A 117 18.07 11.14 10.71
C ALA A 117 16.65 11.51 11.19
N ARG A 118 15.83 12.07 10.30
CA ARG A 118 14.46 12.53 10.58
C ARG A 118 13.48 11.96 9.54
N PRO A 119 13.17 10.63 9.57
CA PRO A 119 12.43 9.98 8.49
C PRO A 119 11.02 10.53 8.26
N VAL A 120 10.35 11.04 9.31
CA VAL A 120 9.02 11.67 9.20
C VAL A 120 9.13 13.01 8.46
N THR A 121 10.12 13.83 8.78
CA THR A 121 10.38 15.11 8.12
C THR A 121 10.78 14.88 6.65
N ALA A 122 11.72 13.96 6.41
CA ALA A 122 12.15 13.59 5.07
C ALA A 122 10.98 13.13 4.18
N ALA A 123 10.12 12.26 4.70
CA ALA A 123 8.95 11.79 3.95
C ALA A 123 7.97 12.93 3.63
N ARG A 124 7.74 13.84 4.56
CA ARG A 124 6.88 15.00 4.37
C ARG A 124 7.42 15.96 3.31
N GLU A 125 8.70 16.28 3.38
CA GLU A 125 9.39 17.13 2.41
C GLU A 125 9.39 16.49 1.02
N TYR A 126 9.67 15.21 0.95
CA TYR A 126 9.65 14.45 -0.29
C TYR A 126 8.30 14.53 -1.01
N VAL A 127 7.20 14.27 -0.29
CA VAL A 127 5.85 14.34 -0.87
C VAL A 127 5.49 15.77 -1.29
N ARG A 128 5.85 16.79 -0.50
CA ARG A 128 5.64 18.20 -0.86
C ARG A 128 6.37 18.57 -2.14
N THR A 129 7.64 18.20 -2.27
CA THR A 129 8.44 18.44 -3.47
C THR A 129 7.82 17.77 -4.70
N MET A 130 7.41 16.49 -4.59
CA MET A 130 6.73 15.80 -5.69
C MET A 130 5.46 16.52 -6.13
N ARG A 131 4.63 16.95 -5.17
CA ARG A 131 3.36 17.65 -5.43
C ARG A 131 3.63 18.96 -6.16
N ALA A 132 4.48 19.83 -5.60
CA ALA A 132 4.81 21.13 -6.17
C ALA A 132 5.31 21.00 -7.62
N LEU A 133 6.18 20.03 -7.89
CA LEU A 133 6.68 19.77 -9.26
C LEU A 133 5.55 19.36 -10.22
N ILE A 134 4.68 18.43 -9.83
CA ILE A 134 3.56 17.97 -10.69
C ILE A 134 2.53 19.08 -10.90
N ASP A 135 2.30 19.92 -9.89
CA ASP A 135 1.40 21.07 -9.97
C ASP A 135 2.01 22.23 -10.80
N GLY A 136 3.26 22.09 -11.28
CA GLY A 136 3.95 23.07 -12.13
C GLY A 136 4.54 24.25 -11.36
N GLU A 137 4.66 24.13 -10.04
CA GLU A 137 5.32 25.16 -9.22
C GLU A 137 6.83 25.14 -9.41
N THR A 138 7.45 26.30 -9.33
CA THR A 138 8.91 26.40 -9.25
C THR A 138 9.37 26.05 -7.84
N VAL A 139 10.13 24.96 -7.73
CA VAL A 139 10.68 24.50 -6.45
C VAL A 139 12.11 25.04 -6.30
N HIS A 140 12.38 25.68 -5.17
CA HIS A 140 13.72 26.04 -4.69
C HIS A 140 13.82 25.56 -3.24
N GLN A 141 14.30 24.32 -3.06
CA GLN A 141 14.34 23.68 -1.75
C GLN A 141 15.62 22.88 -1.55
N ASP A 142 16.31 23.16 -0.46
CA ASP A 142 17.39 22.35 0.09
C ASP A 142 16.94 21.73 1.39
N THR A 143 17.05 20.41 1.48
CA THR A 143 16.75 19.62 2.67
C THR A 143 17.98 18.83 3.09
N ASP A 144 17.94 18.15 4.24
CA ASP A 144 19.02 17.25 4.66
C ASP A 144 19.21 16.07 3.67
N GLU A 145 18.18 15.76 2.85
CA GLU A 145 18.11 14.53 2.06
C GLU A 145 18.21 14.76 0.56
N HIS A 146 17.81 15.93 0.07
CA HIS A 146 17.85 16.29 -1.34
C HIS A 146 17.82 17.80 -1.54
N SER A 147 18.37 18.24 -2.67
CA SER A 147 18.28 19.60 -3.18
C SER A 147 17.46 19.60 -4.47
N THR A 148 16.48 20.48 -4.59
CA THR A 148 15.60 20.59 -5.76
C THR A 148 15.47 22.06 -6.16
N HIS A 149 16.01 22.42 -7.31
CA HIS A 149 15.88 23.73 -7.94
C HIS A 149 15.35 23.52 -9.36
N ALA A 150 14.02 23.37 -9.50
CA ALA A 150 13.43 22.92 -10.74
C ALA A 150 11.96 23.33 -10.88
N VAL A 151 11.47 23.28 -12.11
CA VAL A 151 10.05 23.38 -12.47
C VAL A 151 9.76 22.31 -13.52
N PHE A 152 8.58 21.70 -13.44
CA PHE A 152 8.13 20.79 -14.49
C PHE A 152 7.48 21.56 -15.65
N PRO A 153 7.64 21.09 -16.90
CA PRO A 153 6.81 21.56 -17.97
C PRO A 153 5.34 21.22 -17.67
N VAL A 154 4.46 22.19 -17.86
CA VAL A 154 3.00 21.96 -17.76
C VAL A 154 2.62 20.90 -18.77
N MET A 155 1.92 19.87 -18.30
CA MET A 155 1.55 18.72 -19.11
C MET A 155 0.22 18.16 -18.63
N GLU A 156 -0.75 18.04 -19.52
CA GLU A 156 -2.03 17.41 -19.21
C GLU A 156 -1.85 15.93 -18.89
N ALA A 157 -2.32 15.50 -17.73
CA ALA A 157 -2.25 14.12 -17.24
C ALA A 157 -3.44 13.81 -16.34
N PRO A 158 -3.87 12.52 -16.25
CA PRO A 158 -4.75 12.11 -15.17
C PRO A 158 -4.17 12.43 -13.79
N PRO A 159 -5.01 12.62 -12.76
CA PRO A 159 -4.55 12.98 -11.44
C PRO A 159 -3.54 11.99 -10.84
N VAL A 160 -2.52 12.52 -10.17
CA VAL A 160 -1.64 11.78 -9.27
C VAL A 160 -2.07 12.10 -7.84
N GLU A 161 -2.46 11.07 -7.08
CA GLU A 161 -2.71 11.17 -5.65
C GLU A 161 -1.43 10.77 -4.89
N TYR A 162 -1.10 11.50 -3.83
CA TYR A 162 0.12 11.24 -3.06
C TYR A 162 -0.20 10.38 -1.85
N GLY A 163 0.38 9.18 -1.82
CA GLY A 163 0.26 8.23 -0.71
C GLY A 163 1.48 8.28 0.22
N LEU A 164 1.26 8.05 1.51
CA LEU A 164 2.33 7.89 2.48
C LEU A 164 2.14 6.61 3.29
N GLY A 165 3.20 5.79 3.38
CA GLY A 165 3.21 4.58 4.21
C GLY A 165 3.17 4.93 5.69
N VAL A 166 2.18 4.41 6.42
CA VAL A 166 1.89 4.78 7.80
C VAL A 166 1.78 3.54 8.69
N LEU A 167 2.58 3.51 9.76
CA LEU A 167 2.48 2.48 10.79
C LEU A 167 2.35 3.08 12.22
N ARG A 168 2.76 4.34 12.43
CA ARG A 168 2.82 4.97 13.76
C ARG A 168 2.25 6.39 13.74
N PRO A 169 1.82 6.92 14.90
CA PRO A 169 1.14 8.22 14.98
C PRO A 169 1.91 9.40 14.36
N ALA A 170 3.24 9.43 14.52
CA ALA A 170 4.04 10.53 13.96
C ALA A 170 3.97 10.58 12.41
N MET A 171 4.05 9.42 11.76
CA MET A 171 3.89 9.32 10.30
C MET A 171 2.45 9.53 9.87
N ALA A 172 1.47 9.08 10.68
CA ALA A 172 0.05 9.35 10.44
C ALA A 172 -0.26 10.86 10.45
N ARG A 173 0.32 11.60 11.41
CA ARG A 173 0.22 13.06 11.46
C ARG A 173 0.83 13.71 10.23
N ALA A 174 2.02 13.27 9.82
CA ALA A 174 2.66 13.75 8.59
C ALA A 174 1.82 13.43 7.34
N ALA A 175 1.19 12.26 7.27
CA ALA A 175 0.26 11.93 6.19
C ALA A 175 -0.92 12.91 6.15
N GLY A 176 -1.51 13.25 7.31
CA GLY A 176 -2.52 14.30 7.41
C GLY A 176 -2.06 15.64 6.83
N GLU A 177 -0.79 16.01 7.05
CA GLU A 177 -0.25 17.28 6.58
C GLU A 177 0.00 17.34 5.06
N VAL A 178 0.30 16.21 4.40
CA VAL A 178 0.81 16.26 3.02
C VAL A 178 0.20 15.25 2.05
N ALA A 179 -0.41 14.14 2.53
CA ALA A 179 -0.86 13.06 1.69
C ALA A 179 -2.36 13.14 1.36
N ASP A 180 -2.76 12.47 0.28
CA ASP A 180 -4.16 12.24 -0.10
C ASP A 180 -4.60 10.84 0.34
N VAL A 181 -3.63 9.92 0.50
CA VAL A 181 -3.85 8.53 0.91
C VAL A 181 -2.85 8.13 1.99
N ALA A 182 -3.34 7.62 3.12
CA ALA A 182 -2.53 6.96 4.14
C ALA A 182 -2.54 5.45 3.87
N ILE A 183 -1.38 4.86 3.65
CA ILE A 183 -1.24 3.44 3.28
C ILE A 183 -0.74 2.68 4.49
N THR A 184 -1.51 1.69 4.97
CA THR A 184 -1.14 0.85 6.10
C THR A 184 -0.95 -0.62 5.68
N TRP A 185 -0.19 -1.38 6.48
CA TRP A 185 0.15 -2.76 6.20
C TRP A 185 0.18 -3.56 7.50
N LEU A 186 -0.47 -4.75 7.55
CA LEU A 186 -0.57 -5.58 8.75
C LEU A 186 -1.10 -4.83 9.99
N THR A 187 -1.94 -3.82 9.78
CA THR A 187 -2.39 -2.94 10.85
C THR A 187 -3.79 -3.36 11.33
N PRO A 188 -3.97 -3.73 12.60
CA PRO A 188 -5.27 -4.11 13.14
C PRO A 188 -6.31 -2.99 13.04
N PRO A 189 -7.59 -3.30 12.71
CA PRO A 189 -8.64 -2.30 12.53
C PRO A 189 -8.82 -1.33 13.71
N PRO A 190 -8.86 -1.79 14.99
CA PRO A 190 -9.01 -0.85 16.12
C PRO A 190 -7.85 0.15 16.21
N TYR A 191 -6.62 -0.24 15.90
CA TYR A 191 -5.47 0.66 15.93
C TYR A 191 -5.56 1.74 14.84
N ILE A 192 -6.12 1.41 13.66
CA ILE A 192 -6.40 2.40 12.62
C ILE A 192 -7.38 3.45 13.16
N ARG A 193 -8.52 3.01 13.72
CA ARG A 193 -9.58 3.90 14.24
C ARG A 193 -9.11 4.75 15.42
N ASP A 194 -8.45 4.13 16.40
CA ASP A 194 -8.23 4.75 17.71
C ASP A 194 -6.91 5.49 17.80
N VAL A 195 -5.94 5.17 16.92
CA VAL A 195 -4.58 5.74 16.99
C VAL A 195 -4.21 6.49 15.71
N LEU A 196 -4.36 5.87 14.54
CA LEU A 196 -3.88 6.48 13.30
C LEU A 196 -4.80 7.57 12.78
N LEU A 197 -6.11 7.33 12.74
CA LEU A 197 -7.09 8.32 12.29
C LEU A 197 -7.09 9.62 13.10
N PRO A 198 -7.05 9.61 14.46
CA PRO A 198 -6.92 10.83 15.23
C PRO A 198 -5.64 11.61 14.90
N ALA A 199 -4.50 10.93 14.75
CA ALA A 199 -3.24 11.58 14.37
C ALA A 199 -3.30 12.18 12.95
N MET A 200 -3.93 11.52 11.99
CA MET A 200 -4.15 12.06 10.64
C MET A 200 -5.05 13.30 10.67
N LYS A 201 -6.13 13.28 11.45
CA LYS A 201 -7.04 14.44 11.63
C LYS A 201 -6.30 15.63 12.22
N GLU A 202 -5.42 15.39 13.22
CA GLU A 202 -4.59 16.44 13.82
C GLU A 202 -3.65 17.06 12.75
N GLY A 203 -2.96 16.24 11.96
CA GLY A 203 -2.07 16.72 10.90
C GLY A 203 -2.82 17.49 9.80
N ALA A 204 -3.96 16.97 9.36
CA ALA A 204 -4.82 17.59 8.36
C ALA A 204 -5.33 18.96 8.82
N ALA A 205 -5.81 19.05 10.06
CA ALA A 205 -6.27 20.32 10.65
C ALA A 205 -5.14 21.37 10.71
N ARG A 206 -3.92 20.98 11.09
CA ARG A 206 -2.76 21.88 11.12
C ARG A 206 -2.40 22.43 9.74
N ALA A 207 -2.59 21.62 8.70
CA ALA A 207 -2.25 21.99 7.33
C ALA A 207 -3.42 22.60 6.55
N GLY A 208 -4.62 22.71 7.16
CA GLY A 208 -5.83 23.17 6.47
C GLY A 208 -6.25 22.26 5.30
N ARG A 209 -6.02 20.95 5.42
CA ARG A 209 -6.27 19.96 4.35
C ARG A 209 -7.39 18.99 4.74
N PRO A 210 -8.04 18.35 3.76
CA PRO A 210 -8.87 17.19 4.03
C PRO A 210 -8.07 16.06 4.69
N VAL A 211 -8.73 15.27 5.54
CA VAL A 211 -8.13 14.05 6.10
C VAL A 211 -7.85 13.06 4.97
N PRO A 212 -6.65 12.48 4.87
CA PRO A 212 -6.34 11.51 3.82
C PRO A 212 -7.24 10.27 3.92
N ARG A 213 -7.58 9.69 2.77
CA ARG A 213 -8.23 8.38 2.70
C ARG A 213 -7.29 7.31 3.27
N VAL A 214 -7.84 6.30 3.93
CA VAL A 214 -7.06 5.16 4.44
C VAL A 214 -7.16 3.99 3.48
N ALA A 215 -6.02 3.58 2.92
CA ALA A 215 -5.86 2.35 2.16
C ALA A 215 -5.03 1.36 3.00
N THR A 216 -5.56 0.15 3.23
CA THR A 216 -4.87 -0.83 4.06
C THR A 216 -4.67 -2.15 3.33
N VAL A 217 -3.45 -2.70 3.41
CA VAL A 217 -3.15 -4.04 2.88
C VAL A 217 -3.50 -5.07 3.95
N VAL A 218 -4.44 -5.95 3.59
CA VAL A 218 -4.95 -7.02 4.44
C VAL A 218 -4.58 -8.37 3.84
N HIS A 219 -3.80 -9.15 4.56
CA HIS A 219 -3.51 -10.52 4.17
C HIS A 219 -4.73 -11.41 4.39
N ALA A 220 -5.06 -12.22 3.38
CA ALA A 220 -6.22 -13.11 3.44
C ALA A 220 -5.93 -14.49 2.82
N ALA A 221 -6.62 -15.52 3.32
CA ALA A 221 -6.59 -16.87 2.78
C ALA A 221 -7.94 -17.55 2.99
N VAL A 222 -8.47 -18.22 1.94
CA VAL A 222 -9.65 -19.09 2.10
C VAL A 222 -9.24 -20.32 2.90
N ASP A 223 -10.03 -20.65 3.93
CA ASP A 223 -9.85 -21.90 4.68
C ASP A 223 -10.25 -23.10 3.81
N ARG A 224 -9.39 -24.10 3.76
CA ARG A 224 -9.59 -25.32 2.97
C ARG A 224 -9.17 -26.54 3.77
N PRO A 225 -9.78 -27.71 3.55
CA PRO A 225 -9.34 -28.95 4.18
C PRO A 225 -7.84 -29.19 4.02
N GLY A 226 -7.14 -29.37 5.15
CA GLY A 226 -5.69 -29.63 5.18
C GLY A 226 -4.80 -28.38 5.04
N ARG A 227 -5.36 -27.17 4.97
CA ARG A 227 -4.59 -25.92 4.96
C ARG A 227 -4.29 -25.46 6.38
N ASP A 228 -3.01 -25.35 6.71
CA ASP A 228 -2.56 -24.71 7.95
C ASP A 228 -2.54 -23.19 7.79
N LEU A 229 -3.53 -22.50 8.35
CA LEU A 229 -3.66 -21.04 8.26
C LEU A 229 -2.53 -20.30 8.96
N THR A 230 -1.94 -20.86 10.03
CA THR A 230 -0.78 -20.27 10.71
C THR A 230 0.46 -20.34 9.81
N ALA A 231 0.68 -21.47 9.16
CA ALA A 231 1.78 -21.60 8.21
C ALA A 231 1.61 -20.65 7.00
N VAL A 232 0.38 -20.49 6.50
CA VAL A 232 0.07 -19.52 5.42
C VAL A 232 0.31 -18.08 5.90
N ALA A 233 -0.11 -17.72 7.11
CA ALA A 233 0.13 -16.39 7.70
C ALA A 233 1.62 -16.12 7.87
N LEU A 234 2.39 -17.13 8.32
CA LEU A 234 3.84 -17.03 8.41
C LEU A 234 4.50 -16.84 7.04
N ALA A 235 4.07 -17.60 6.03
CA ALA A 235 4.56 -17.45 4.67
C ALA A 235 4.25 -16.07 4.06
N ALA A 236 3.16 -15.42 4.52
CA ALA A 236 2.80 -14.06 4.13
C ALA A 236 3.63 -12.98 4.83
N ALA A 237 3.90 -13.15 6.12
CA ALA A 237 4.31 -12.04 6.98
C ALA A 237 5.67 -12.25 7.69
N ARG A 238 6.40 -13.34 7.45
CA ARG A 238 7.67 -13.66 8.14
C ARG A 238 8.64 -12.48 8.18
N ALA A 239 8.89 -11.83 7.05
CA ALA A 239 9.80 -10.69 6.98
C ALA A 239 9.30 -9.47 7.80
N HIS A 240 8.00 -9.23 7.81
CA HIS A 240 7.39 -8.16 8.60
C HIS A 240 7.41 -8.48 10.10
N LEU A 241 7.11 -9.74 10.45
CA LEU A 241 7.15 -10.20 11.83
C LEU A 241 8.56 -10.25 12.42
N GLY A 242 9.59 -10.40 11.60
CA GLY A 242 11.00 -10.26 12.01
C GLY A 242 11.50 -8.81 12.10
N ALA A 243 10.68 -7.82 11.70
CA ALA A 243 11.07 -6.42 11.69
C ALA A 243 10.52 -5.65 12.91
N ASP A 244 11.41 -5.00 13.67
CA ASP A 244 11.07 -4.27 14.90
C ASP A 244 9.94 -3.26 14.75
N HIS A 245 9.91 -2.51 13.63
CA HIS A 245 8.93 -1.46 13.42
C HIS A 245 7.51 -2.01 13.20
N TYR A 246 7.35 -3.21 12.65
CA TYR A 246 6.05 -3.88 12.53
C TYR A 246 5.61 -4.49 13.85
N THR A 247 6.49 -5.22 14.54
CA THR A 247 6.15 -5.85 15.82
C THR A 247 5.91 -4.82 16.93
N ASP A 248 6.61 -3.66 16.91
CA ASP A 248 6.28 -2.54 17.81
C ASP A 248 4.87 -1.99 17.53
N MET A 249 4.51 -1.82 16.26
CA MET A 249 3.14 -1.39 15.91
C MET A 249 2.10 -2.42 16.35
N LEU A 250 2.34 -3.70 16.12
CA LEU A 250 1.45 -4.79 16.55
C LEU A 250 1.27 -4.82 18.07
N ARG A 251 2.35 -4.68 18.85
CA ARG A 251 2.25 -4.59 20.32
C ARG A 251 1.44 -3.40 20.79
N ARG A 252 1.62 -2.22 20.16
CA ARG A 252 0.79 -1.02 20.42
C ARG A 252 -0.68 -1.23 20.07
N ALA A 253 -0.95 -2.12 19.12
CA ALA A 253 -2.29 -2.51 18.72
C ALA A 253 -2.89 -3.64 19.58
N GLY A 254 -2.18 -4.10 20.63
CA GLY A 254 -2.61 -5.18 21.51
C GLY A 254 -2.31 -6.60 20.99
N VAL A 255 -1.51 -6.73 19.92
CA VAL A 255 -1.03 -8.02 19.39
C VAL A 255 0.42 -8.21 19.85
N PRO A 256 0.73 -9.08 20.84
CA PRO A 256 2.02 -9.18 21.50
C PRO A 256 3.07 -9.94 20.67
N ALA A 257 3.24 -9.55 19.39
CA ALA A 257 4.23 -10.12 18.48
C ALA A 257 5.66 -9.65 18.85
N HIS A 258 6.64 -10.54 18.70
CA HIS A 258 8.04 -10.24 18.94
C HIS A 258 8.90 -10.63 17.72
N PRO A 259 9.91 -9.81 17.34
CA PRO A 259 10.68 -10.04 16.12
C PRO A 259 11.56 -11.31 16.18
N SER A 260 11.90 -11.79 17.38
CA SER A 260 12.63 -13.06 17.56
C SER A 260 11.76 -14.32 17.43
N ASP A 261 10.42 -14.18 17.35
CA ASP A 261 9.49 -15.31 17.24
C ASP A 261 8.40 -15.02 16.20
N PRO A 262 8.74 -15.02 14.91
CA PRO A 262 7.77 -14.83 13.82
C PRO A 262 6.68 -15.89 13.76
N GLU A 263 6.95 -17.11 14.21
CA GLU A 263 6.00 -18.24 14.25
C GLU A 263 4.84 -17.94 15.20
N SER A 264 5.15 -17.53 16.43
CA SER A 264 4.11 -17.08 17.38
C SER A 264 3.41 -15.83 16.86
N GLY A 265 4.15 -14.90 16.22
CA GLY A 265 3.60 -13.73 15.57
C GLY A 265 2.54 -14.07 14.53
N ALA A 266 2.78 -15.08 13.70
CA ALA A 266 1.84 -15.53 12.66
C ALA A 266 0.55 -16.08 13.26
N ARG A 267 0.64 -16.89 14.32
CA ARG A 267 -0.53 -17.37 15.07
C ARG A 267 -1.35 -16.21 15.63
N LEU A 268 -0.68 -15.24 16.26
CA LEU A 268 -1.32 -14.04 16.81
C LEU A 268 -2.02 -13.20 15.73
N LEU A 269 -1.47 -13.13 14.51
CA LEU A 269 -2.14 -12.45 13.39
C LEU A 269 -3.46 -13.14 13.00
N VAL A 270 -3.51 -14.46 13.01
CA VAL A 270 -4.74 -15.23 12.73
C VAL A 270 -5.73 -15.05 13.87
N GLU A 271 -5.33 -15.24 15.13
CA GLU A 271 -6.16 -15.11 16.33
C GLU A 271 -6.77 -13.71 16.46
N SER A 272 -5.97 -12.65 16.21
CA SER A 272 -6.45 -11.26 16.24
C SER A 272 -7.26 -10.84 15.01
N ARG A 273 -7.40 -11.74 14.02
CA ARG A 273 -8.02 -11.45 12.72
C ARG A 273 -7.37 -10.28 11.96
N THR A 274 -6.10 -10.01 12.22
CA THR A 274 -5.27 -9.11 11.40
C THR A 274 -4.89 -9.80 10.09
N PHE A 275 -4.66 -11.12 10.13
CA PHE A 275 -4.70 -12.02 8.99
C PHE A 275 -6.14 -12.56 8.89
N VAL A 276 -6.82 -12.27 7.78
CA VAL A 276 -8.24 -12.59 7.62
C VAL A 276 -8.38 -13.94 6.91
N ALA A 277 -8.88 -14.93 7.62
CA ALA A 277 -9.05 -16.28 7.09
C ALA A 277 -10.45 -16.82 7.38
N GLY A 278 -10.91 -17.78 6.59
CA GLY A 278 -12.20 -18.45 6.69
C GLY A 278 -12.77 -18.78 5.31
N SER A 279 -14.09 -19.02 5.25
CA SER A 279 -14.82 -19.07 3.98
C SER A 279 -14.75 -17.71 3.25
N PRO A 280 -15.00 -17.65 1.95
CA PRO A 280 -15.02 -16.37 1.22
C PRO A 280 -15.96 -15.33 1.86
N GLN A 281 -17.09 -15.75 2.43
CA GLN A 281 -18.05 -14.89 3.11
C GLN A 281 -17.49 -14.35 4.44
N GLU A 282 -16.87 -15.19 5.26
CA GLU A 282 -16.21 -14.77 6.51
C GLU A 282 -15.05 -13.81 6.24
N ILE A 283 -14.32 -14.01 5.13
CA ILE A 283 -13.29 -13.05 4.70
C ILE A 283 -13.94 -11.73 4.33
N ALA A 284 -15.03 -11.72 3.56
CA ALA A 284 -15.74 -10.49 3.22
C ALA A 284 -16.23 -9.75 4.47
N ASP A 285 -16.75 -10.47 5.51
CA ASP A 285 -17.07 -9.89 6.82
C ASP A 285 -15.83 -9.29 7.51
N GLY A 286 -14.72 -10.00 7.45
CA GLY A 286 -13.44 -9.52 7.98
C GLY A 286 -12.95 -8.22 7.31
N LEU A 287 -13.14 -8.10 5.98
CA LEU A 287 -12.80 -6.88 5.24
C LEU A 287 -13.77 -5.73 5.57
N ASP A 288 -15.05 -6.02 5.81
CA ASP A 288 -16.03 -5.00 6.24
C ASP A 288 -15.70 -4.44 7.62
N ARG A 289 -15.17 -5.25 8.54
CA ARG A 289 -14.66 -4.75 9.83
C ARG A 289 -13.57 -3.69 9.66
N TYR A 290 -12.70 -3.79 8.66
CA TYR A 290 -11.75 -2.71 8.37
C TYR A 290 -12.46 -1.43 7.97
N ARG A 291 -13.52 -1.51 7.16
CA ARG A 291 -14.31 -0.35 6.73
C ARG A 291 -15.03 0.32 7.90
N GLU A 292 -15.62 -0.47 8.80
CA GLU A 292 -16.25 0.01 10.04
C GLU A 292 -15.27 0.76 10.96
N HIS A 293 -13.98 0.50 10.79
CA HIS A 293 -12.90 1.18 11.52
C HIS A 293 -12.26 2.31 10.73
N GLY A 294 -12.91 2.80 9.67
CA GLY A 294 -12.52 3.99 8.93
C GLY A 294 -11.53 3.75 7.81
N VAL A 295 -11.48 2.55 7.26
CA VAL A 295 -10.71 2.24 6.04
C VAL A 295 -11.58 2.50 4.81
N ASP A 296 -11.09 3.32 3.89
CA ASP A 296 -11.77 3.65 2.64
C ASP A 296 -11.48 2.63 1.53
N GLU A 297 -10.26 2.10 1.49
CA GLU A 297 -9.82 1.13 0.48
C GLU A 297 -9.14 -0.06 1.16
N VAL A 298 -9.76 -1.25 1.06
CA VAL A 298 -9.13 -2.50 1.51
C VAL A 298 -8.41 -3.14 0.34
N ILE A 299 -7.12 -3.42 0.53
CA ILE A 299 -6.24 -4.00 -0.49
C ILE A 299 -5.97 -5.46 -0.10
N VAL A 300 -6.59 -6.39 -0.81
CA VAL A 300 -6.46 -7.83 -0.54
C VAL A 300 -5.09 -8.34 -0.97
N ASN A 301 -4.42 -9.06 -0.08
CA ASN A 301 -3.13 -9.70 -0.31
C ASN A 301 -3.18 -11.21 -0.03
N VAL A 302 -3.01 -12.01 -1.06
CA VAL A 302 -2.97 -13.48 -0.98
C VAL A 302 -1.54 -14.04 -1.00
N CYS A 303 -0.55 -13.26 -0.51
CA CYS A 303 0.88 -13.60 -0.51
C CYS A 303 1.15 -14.96 0.16
N GLY A 304 0.53 -15.23 1.31
CA GLY A 304 0.73 -16.48 2.01
C GLY A 304 0.28 -17.69 1.22
N VAL A 305 -0.87 -17.57 0.54
CA VAL A 305 -1.38 -18.64 -0.33
C VAL A 305 -0.47 -18.84 -1.54
N LEU A 306 0.01 -17.75 -2.12
CA LEU A 306 0.93 -17.83 -3.27
C LEU A 306 2.25 -18.52 -2.89
N ASN A 307 2.83 -18.13 -1.73
CA ASN A 307 4.09 -18.72 -1.27
C ASN A 307 3.97 -20.19 -0.83
N ALA A 308 2.85 -20.55 -0.19
CA ALA A 308 2.65 -21.91 0.31
C ALA A 308 2.05 -22.89 -0.71
N HIS A 309 1.21 -22.38 -1.65
CA HIS A 309 0.41 -23.23 -2.53
C HIS A 309 0.45 -22.83 -4.01
N GLY A 310 1.24 -21.81 -4.37
CA GLY A 310 1.49 -21.40 -5.75
C GLY A 310 0.41 -20.46 -6.33
N LEU A 311 0.69 -20.00 -7.57
CA LEU A 311 -0.09 -18.97 -8.26
C LEU A 311 -1.56 -19.39 -8.50
N GLY A 312 -1.80 -20.62 -8.92
CA GLY A 312 -3.17 -21.11 -9.20
C GLY A 312 -4.07 -21.04 -7.98
N ALA A 313 -3.58 -21.50 -6.81
CA ALA A 313 -4.31 -21.43 -5.54
C ALA A 313 -4.56 -19.97 -5.11
N ALA A 314 -3.57 -19.10 -5.25
CA ALA A 314 -3.69 -17.70 -4.91
C ALA A 314 -4.74 -16.97 -5.76
N VAL A 315 -4.73 -17.18 -7.08
CA VAL A 315 -5.72 -16.60 -8.01
C VAL A 315 -7.12 -17.15 -7.73
N THR A 316 -7.24 -18.44 -7.40
CA THR A 316 -8.52 -19.07 -7.04
C THR A 316 -9.09 -18.46 -5.76
N ASP A 317 -8.29 -18.36 -4.70
CA ASP A 317 -8.71 -17.75 -3.44
C ASP A 317 -9.12 -16.29 -3.66
N LEU A 318 -8.29 -15.51 -4.36
CA LEU A 318 -8.58 -14.12 -4.66
C LEU A 318 -9.89 -13.94 -5.44
N THR A 319 -10.14 -14.81 -6.45
CA THR A 319 -11.38 -14.77 -7.24
C THR A 319 -12.61 -15.02 -6.36
N GLN A 320 -12.54 -16.00 -5.47
CA GLN A 320 -13.64 -16.31 -4.55
C GLN A 320 -13.87 -15.20 -3.51
N ILE A 321 -12.80 -14.62 -2.96
CA ILE A 321 -12.88 -13.48 -2.03
C ILE A 321 -13.56 -12.28 -2.71
N LEU A 322 -13.11 -11.92 -3.91
CA LEU A 322 -13.67 -10.77 -4.63
C LEU A 322 -15.14 -11.02 -5.02
N ALA A 323 -15.49 -12.23 -5.44
CA ALA A 323 -16.89 -12.59 -5.73
C ALA A 323 -17.79 -12.45 -4.49
N ALA A 324 -17.32 -12.90 -3.31
CA ALA A 324 -18.08 -12.75 -2.06
C ALA A 324 -18.24 -11.27 -1.65
N VAL A 325 -17.23 -10.45 -1.85
CA VAL A 325 -17.29 -8.99 -1.62
C VAL A 325 -18.29 -8.33 -2.56
N ASP A 326 -18.30 -8.70 -3.84
CA ASP A 326 -19.19 -8.09 -4.86
C ASP A 326 -20.64 -8.51 -4.67
N GLY A 327 -20.91 -9.76 -4.28
CA GLY A 327 -22.25 -10.27 -4.00
C GLY A 327 -22.98 -9.59 -2.84
N ARG A 328 -22.27 -8.79 -2.02
CA ARG A 328 -22.86 -7.98 -0.93
C ARG A 328 -23.23 -6.56 -1.37
N ARG A 329 -22.76 -6.14 -2.53
CA ARG A 329 -22.97 -4.78 -3.07
C ARG A 329 -24.08 -4.75 -4.13
N ALA A 330 -24.51 -5.93 -4.60
CA ALA A 330 -25.63 -6.13 -5.50
C ALA A 330 -26.96 -6.21 -4.73
#